data_14d7599f9c7c11704d0a4c930f415546
#
_entry.id   14d7599f9c7c11704d0a4c930f415546
#
_cell.length_a   1.000
_cell.length_b   1.000
_cell.length_c   1.000
_cell.angle_alpha   90.00
_cell.angle_beta   90.00
_cell.angle_gamma   90.00
#
_symmetry.space_group_name_H-M   'P 1'
#
loop_
_entity.id
_entity.type
_entity.pdbx_description
1 polymer ?
#
loop_
_entity_poly.entity_id
_entity_poly.type
_entity_poly.pdbx_seq_one_letter_code
_entity_poly.pdbx_strand_id
1 'polypeptide(L)'
;MNWKKTLLFISTAIGTTTLAFHVINKFIFNTSDEHSEEDSSNYYNWKFGNIYYQKTGSGSPLLLIHDLNHYSSSMEWDKVIDTLSREHTVYTIDLLGCGKSDKPSITYTCYLYVQLLTDFIRDIIGEKTDIVATGASVSFVTAACQNIADQIGHIILICPESIRTLAKAPNHKSKLLASIINLP
;
A
#
# COMPACT_ATOMS: atom_id res chain seq x y z
N MET A 1 -41.69 33.51 4.40
CA MET A 1 -40.26 33.09 4.35
C MET A 1 -39.84 33.07 2.88
N ASN A 2 -38.88 33.90 2.48
CA ASN A 2 -38.55 34.05 1.07
C ASN A 2 -37.74 32.86 0.58
N TRP A 3 -38.38 31.95 -0.12
CA TRP A 3 -37.79 30.72 -0.69
C TRP A 3 -36.45 31.03 -1.45
N LYS A 4 -36.38 32.14 -2.20
CA LYS A 4 -35.16 32.53 -2.90
C LYS A 4 -33.96 32.78 -1.96
N LYS A 5 -34.22 33.36 -0.76
CA LYS A 5 -33.16 33.54 0.25
C LYS A 5 -32.73 32.22 0.87
N THR A 6 -33.68 31.31 1.07
CA THR A 6 -33.38 29.96 1.62
C THR A 6 -32.56 29.12 0.62
N LEU A 7 -32.90 29.17 -0.66
CA LEU A 7 -32.10 28.51 -1.71
C LEU A 7 -30.69 29.11 -1.85
N LEU A 8 -30.57 30.42 -1.73
CA LEU A 8 -29.25 31.10 -1.78
C LEU A 8 -28.40 30.68 -0.56
N PHE A 9 -28.99 30.58 0.63
CA PHE A 9 -28.30 30.12 1.84
C PHE A 9 -27.84 28.66 1.73
N ILE A 10 -28.67 27.78 1.17
CA ILE A 10 -28.34 26.36 0.98
C ILE A 10 -27.23 26.21 -0.05
N SER A 11 -27.28 26.94 -1.16
CA SER A 11 -26.24 26.86 -2.20
C SER A 11 -24.89 27.40 -1.74
N THR A 12 -24.87 28.49 -0.94
CA THR A 12 -23.63 29.01 -0.34
C THR A 12 -23.07 28.06 0.72
N ALA A 13 -23.91 27.47 1.56
CA ALA A 13 -23.45 26.49 2.55
C ALA A 13 -22.84 25.23 1.90
N ILE A 14 -23.45 24.71 0.83
CA ILE A 14 -22.92 23.56 0.08
C ILE A 14 -21.59 23.95 -0.61
N GLY A 15 -21.53 25.14 -1.23
CA GLY A 15 -20.31 25.63 -1.90
C GLY A 15 -19.14 25.81 -0.92
N THR A 16 -19.37 26.34 0.28
CA THR A 16 -18.32 26.52 1.29
C THR A 16 -17.84 25.19 1.89
N THR A 17 -18.74 24.23 2.12
CA THR A 17 -18.36 22.91 2.63
C THR A 17 -17.57 22.10 1.59
N THR A 18 -17.93 22.13 0.32
CA THR A 18 -17.17 21.46 -0.75
C THR A 18 -15.80 22.10 -0.95
N LEU A 19 -15.69 23.42 -0.89
CA LEU A 19 -14.41 24.13 -1.00
C LEU A 19 -13.50 23.81 0.21
N ALA A 20 -14.03 23.82 1.41
CA ALA A 20 -13.30 23.46 2.62
C ALA A 20 -12.80 22.00 2.57
N PHE A 21 -13.64 21.07 2.11
CA PHE A 21 -13.26 19.66 1.93
C PHE A 21 -12.16 19.50 0.87
N HIS A 22 -12.25 20.26 -0.22
CA HIS A 22 -11.23 20.23 -1.28
C HIS A 22 -9.88 20.81 -0.79
N VAL A 23 -9.91 21.89 -0.02
CA VAL A 23 -8.69 22.50 0.56
C VAL A 23 -8.07 21.57 1.61
N ILE A 24 -8.87 20.98 2.47
CA ILE A 24 -8.40 20.02 3.49
C ILE A 24 -7.81 18.78 2.81
N ASN A 25 -8.49 18.24 1.80
CA ASN A 25 -8.00 17.10 1.04
C ASN A 25 -6.67 17.42 0.34
N LYS A 26 -6.60 18.57 -0.34
CA LYS A 26 -5.37 19.03 -0.99
C LYS A 26 -4.23 19.24 0.03
N PHE A 27 -4.54 19.77 1.22
CA PHE A 27 -3.55 19.94 2.29
C PHE A 27 -3.05 18.60 2.82
N ILE A 28 -3.96 17.66 3.09
CA ILE A 28 -3.61 16.30 3.57
C ILE A 28 -2.77 15.57 2.51
N PHE A 29 -3.17 15.63 1.24
CA PHE A 29 -2.44 14.95 0.17
C PHE A 29 -1.09 15.64 -0.14
N ASN A 30 -1.00 16.97 -0.13
CA ASN A 30 0.28 17.68 -0.33
C ASN A 30 1.25 17.46 0.85
N THR A 31 0.77 17.25 2.07
CA THR A 31 1.64 16.93 3.23
C THR A 31 2.21 15.51 3.13
N SER A 32 1.58 14.66 2.30
CA SER A 32 2.11 13.31 2.00
C SER A 32 3.20 13.35 0.91
N ASP A 33 3.32 14.45 0.16
CA ASP A 33 4.29 14.60 -0.95
C ASP A 33 5.57 15.35 -0.56
N GLU A 34 5.75 15.76 0.70
CA GLU A 34 7.05 16.20 1.18
C GLU A 34 7.99 14.99 1.37
N HIS A 35 8.36 14.38 0.26
CA HIS A 35 9.56 13.58 0.19
C HIS A 35 10.75 14.55 0.36
N SER A 36 11.29 14.60 1.57
CA SER A 36 12.58 15.23 1.79
C SER A 36 13.61 14.55 0.87
N GLU A 37 14.41 15.33 0.15
CA GLU A 37 15.47 14.86 -0.76
C GLU A 37 16.52 13.93 -0.08
N GLU A 38 16.49 13.79 1.23
CA GLU A 38 17.34 12.86 2.00
C GLU A 38 16.93 11.39 1.92
N ASP A 39 15.73 11.06 1.44
CA ASP A 39 15.18 9.68 1.49
C ASP A 39 15.13 8.98 0.12
N SER A 40 15.82 9.50 -0.91
CA SER A 40 15.86 8.89 -2.26
C SER A 40 16.47 7.48 -2.30
N SER A 41 17.25 7.10 -1.27
CA SER A 41 17.86 5.77 -1.15
C SER A 41 16.87 4.67 -0.77
N ASN A 42 15.66 5.00 -0.35
CA ASN A 42 14.65 4.08 0.13
C ASN A 42 13.50 3.84 -0.88
N TYR A 43 13.68 4.22 -2.12
CA TYR A 43 12.70 4.02 -3.19
C TYR A 43 13.23 3.12 -4.30
N TYR A 44 12.47 2.09 -4.63
CA TYR A 44 12.68 1.27 -5.80
C TYR A 44 11.85 1.84 -6.97
N ASN A 45 12.51 2.34 -7.99
CA ASN A 45 11.85 2.84 -9.20
C ASN A 45 11.32 1.65 -10.01
N TRP A 46 10.07 1.30 -9.78
CA TRP A 46 9.40 0.21 -10.48
C TRP A 46 8.52 0.75 -11.62
N LYS A 47 8.26 -0.08 -12.63
CA LYS A 47 7.57 0.32 -13.87
C LYS A 47 6.19 0.98 -13.70
N PHE A 48 5.52 0.81 -12.55
CA PHE A 48 4.21 1.41 -12.27
C PHE A 48 4.25 2.48 -11.18
N GLY A 49 5.41 2.82 -10.67
CA GLY A 49 5.59 3.84 -9.64
C GLY A 49 6.72 3.53 -8.68
N ASN A 50 7.08 4.50 -7.87
CA ASN A 50 8.11 4.35 -6.85
C ASN A 50 7.59 3.53 -5.68
N ILE A 51 8.34 2.53 -5.27
CA ILE A 51 8.02 1.62 -4.18
C ILE A 51 8.92 1.96 -3.00
N TYR A 52 8.32 2.39 -1.91
CA TYR A 52 9.04 2.64 -0.68
C TYR A 52 9.41 1.34 0.01
N TYR A 53 10.64 1.26 0.49
CA TYR A 53 11.11 0.13 1.30
C TYR A 53 12.16 0.59 2.30
N GLN A 54 12.34 -0.19 3.36
CA GLN A 54 13.41 0.00 4.33
C GLN A 54 14.26 -1.27 4.41
N LYS A 55 15.55 -1.08 4.68
CA LYS A 55 16.51 -2.16 4.90
C LYS A 55 17.22 -1.93 6.22
N THR A 56 17.15 -2.88 7.13
CA THR A 56 17.70 -2.76 8.48
C THR A 56 18.38 -4.07 8.89
N GLY A 57 19.50 -3.95 9.60
CA GLY A 57 20.24 -5.12 10.12
C GLY A 57 21.20 -5.76 9.13
N SER A 58 21.69 -6.94 9.48
CA SER A 58 22.63 -7.73 8.69
C SER A 58 22.42 -9.22 8.94
N GLY A 59 22.60 -10.05 7.92
CA GLY A 59 22.37 -11.49 7.96
C GLY A 59 21.54 -11.97 6.78
N SER A 60 20.89 -13.13 6.91
CA SER A 60 20.05 -13.67 5.85
C SER A 60 18.87 -12.73 5.53
N PRO A 61 18.52 -12.54 4.23
CA PRO A 61 17.41 -11.67 3.85
C PRO A 61 16.05 -12.14 4.38
N LEU A 62 15.30 -11.21 4.96
CA LEU A 62 13.94 -11.42 5.45
C LEU A 62 13.04 -10.31 4.93
N LEU A 63 12.06 -10.63 4.12
CA LEU A 63 11.09 -9.68 3.57
C LEU A 63 9.78 -9.72 4.32
N LEU A 64 9.38 -8.59 4.89
CA LEU A 64 8.13 -8.40 5.61
C LEU A 64 7.12 -7.66 4.74
N ILE A 65 5.97 -8.29 4.49
CA ILE A 65 4.91 -7.79 3.61
C ILE A 65 3.66 -7.54 4.44
N HIS A 66 3.25 -6.27 4.52
CA HIS A 66 2.05 -5.84 5.25
C HIS A 66 0.76 -6.34 4.58
N ASP A 67 -0.36 -6.25 5.29
CA ASP A 67 -1.67 -6.58 4.75
C ASP A 67 -2.06 -5.66 3.58
N LEU A 68 -2.86 -6.15 2.64
CA LEU A 68 -3.30 -5.41 1.47
C LEU A 68 -4.63 -4.71 1.73
N ASN A 69 -4.59 -3.63 2.50
CA ASN A 69 -5.74 -2.75 2.75
C ASN A 69 -5.34 -1.27 2.72
N HIS A 70 -6.32 -0.36 2.69
CA HIS A 70 -6.09 1.08 2.54
C HIS A 70 -5.29 1.75 3.67
N TYR A 71 -5.19 1.11 4.83
CA TYR A 71 -4.52 1.65 6.01
C TYR A 71 -3.21 0.94 6.30
N SER A 72 -2.92 -0.13 5.59
CA SER A 72 -1.72 -0.94 5.80
C SER A 72 -0.48 -0.31 5.18
N SER A 73 0.63 -0.50 5.87
CA SER A 73 1.95 -0.08 5.43
C SER A 73 3.02 -0.88 6.19
N SER A 74 4.28 -0.65 5.86
CA SER A 74 5.43 -1.21 6.57
C SER A 74 5.44 -0.93 8.07
N MET A 75 4.72 0.10 8.55
CA MET A 75 4.55 0.41 9.99
C MET A 75 3.95 -0.74 10.81
N GLU A 76 3.27 -1.69 10.18
CA GLU A 76 2.79 -2.91 10.86
C GLU A 76 3.92 -3.69 11.55
N TRP A 77 5.13 -3.54 11.04
CA TRP A 77 6.32 -4.28 11.47
C TRP A 77 7.20 -3.54 12.47
N ASP A 78 6.97 -2.25 12.75
CA ASP A 78 7.83 -1.39 13.56
C ASP A 78 8.23 -2.01 14.91
N LYS A 79 7.30 -2.74 15.54
CA LYS A 79 7.53 -3.35 16.85
C LYS A 79 8.46 -4.57 16.83
N VAL A 80 8.66 -5.19 15.67
CA VAL A 80 9.44 -6.43 15.54
C VAL A 80 10.75 -6.24 14.77
N ILE A 81 10.91 -5.16 14.02
CA ILE A 81 12.08 -4.88 13.20
C ILE A 81 13.36 -4.93 14.02
N ASP A 82 13.42 -4.26 15.17
CA ASP A 82 14.61 -4.21 16.02
C ASP A 82 15.06 -5.58 16.51
N THR A 83 14.11 -6.48 16.71
CA THR A 83 14.42 -7.85 17.16
C THR A 83 14.92 -8.70 16.00
N LEU A 84 14.21 -8.64 14.86
CA LEU A 84 14.53 -9.43 13.68
C LEU A 84 15.85 -8.98 13.03
N SER A 85 16.15 -7.69 13.05
CA SER A 85 17.36 -7.11 12.44
C SER A 85 18.67 -7.50 13.16
N ARG A 86 18.58 -8.14 14.31
CA ARG A 86 19.78 -8.66 15.02
C ARG A 86 20.40 -9.87 14.31
N GLU A 87 19.58 -10.64 13.60
CA GLU A 87 19.99 -11.89 12.94
C GLU A 87 19.72 -11.90 11.44
N HIS A 88 18.91 -10.94 10.95
CA HIS A 88 18.49 -10.85 9.56
C HIS A 88 18.76 -9.48 8.97
N THR A 89 18.96 -9.44 7.66
CA THR A 89 18.77 -8.24 6.86
C THR A 89 17.27 -8.13 6.56
N VAL A 90 16.57 -7.31 7.35
CA VAL A 90 15.12 -7.14 7.27
C VAL A 90 14.79 -6.11 6.21
N TYR A 91 13.98 -6.49 5.24
CA TYR A 91 13.36 -5.61 4.26
C TYR A 91 11.88 -5.45 4.60
N THR A 92 11.42 -4.21 4.71
CA THR A 92 9.99 -3.89 4.75
C THR A 92 9.63 -3.12 3.51
N ILE A 93 8.47 -3.38 2.92
CA ILE A 93 8.02 -2.76 1.68
C ILE A 93 6.62 -2.18 1.89
N ASP A 94 6.39 -0.96 1.39
CA ASP A 94 5.04 -0.46 1.18
C ASP A 94 4.58 -0.89 -0.21
N LEU A 95 3.52 -1.68 -0.28
CA LEU A 95 2.98 -2.15 -1.55
C LEU A 95 2.47 -0.97 -2.39
N LEU A 96 2.54 -1.08 -3.72
CA LEU A 96 1.99 -0.08 -4.62
C LEU A 96 0.53 0.24 -4.25
N GLY A 97 0.21 1.51 -4.08
CA GLY A 97 -1.11 1.94 -3.59
C GLY A 97 -1.22 2.09 -2.07
N CYS A 98 -0.20 1.71 -1.30
CA CYS A 98 -0.18 1.74 0.17
C CYS A 98 0.96 2.61 0.71
N GLY A 99 0.86 3.02 1.97
CA GLY A 99 1.90 3.72 2.70
C GLY A 99 2.52 4.89 1.96
N LYS A 100 3.85 4.92 1.89
CA LYS A 100 4.66 5.94 1.19
C LYS A 100 4.90 5.60 -0.30
N SER A 101 4.51 4.42 -0.78
CA SER A 101 4.59 4.07 -2.20
C SER A 101 3.61 4.85 -3.06
N ASP A 102 3.93 5.00 -4.34
CA ASP A 102 3.08 5.67 -5.31
C ASP A 102 1.69 5.01 -5.40
N LYS A 103 0.69 5.83 -5.71
CA LYS A 103 -0.73 5.44 -5.81
C LYS A 103 -1.30 5.75 -7.19
N PRO A 104 -0.74 5.13 -8.26
CA PRO A 104 -1.20 5.41 -9.62
C PRO A 104 -2.66 5.01 -9.82
N SER A 105 -3.36 5.73 -10.70
CA SER A 105 -4.75 5.44 -11.08
C SER A 105 -4.81 4.26 -12.07
N ILE A 106 -4.52 3.06 -11.58
CA ILE A 106 -4.53 1.81 -12.36
C ILE A 106 -5.41 0.76 -11.68
N THR A 107 -5.67 -0.34 -12.37
CA THR A 107 -6.34 -1.48 -11.75
C THR A 107 -5.34 -2.32 -10.97
N TYR A 108 -5.51 -2.37 -9.66
CA TYR A 108 -4.69 -3.20 -8.78
C TYR A 108 -5.18 -4.64 -8.82
N THR A 109 -4.36 -5.53 -9.33
CA THR A 109 -4.67 -6.96 -9.47
C THR A 109 -3.70 -7.82 -8.65
N CYS A 110 -4.10 -9.02 -8.32
CA CYS A 110 -3.19 -9.98 -7.67
C CYS A 110 -1.92 -10.20 -8.51
N TYR A 111 -2.05 -10.27 -9.83
CA TYR A 111 -0.91 -10.43 -10.77
C TYR A 111 0.07 -9.25 -10.71
N LEU A 112 -0.42 -8.01 -10.52
CA LEU A 112 0.42 -6.82 -10.35
C LEU A 112 1.35 -6.99 -9.15
N TYR A 113 0.82 -7.45 -8.01
CA TYR A 113 1.60 -7.65 -6.79
C TYR A 113 2.54 -8.86 -6.87
N VAL A 114 2.13 -9.93 -7.56
CA VAL A 114 3.02 -11.06 -7.88
C VAL A 114 4.24 -10.55 -8.64
N GLN A 115 4.02 -9.68 -9.62
CA GLN A 115 5.09 -9.13 -10.45
C GLN A 115 5.96 -8.16 -9.65
N LEU A 116 5.35 -7.27 -8.85
CA LEU A 116 6.10 -6.37 -7.94
C LEU A 116 7.02 -7.17 -7.01
N LEU A 117 6.50 -8.19 -6.36
CA LEU A 117 7.26 -9.01 -5.43
C LEU A 117 8.42 -9.73 -6.13
N THR A 118 8.15 -10.32 -7.29
CA THR A 118 9.17 -10.99 -8.10
C THR A 118 10.29 -10.04 -8.51
N ASP A 119 9.92 -8.87 -9.03
CA ASP A 119 10.88 -7.85 -9.48
C ASP A 119 11.66 -7.30 -8.27
N PHE A 120 11.01 -7.04 -7.14
CA PHE A 120 11.66 -6.53 -5.94
C PHE A 120 12.70 -7.51 -5.35
N ILE A 121 12.36 -8.78 -5.26
CA ILE A 121 13.31 -9.81 -4.77
C ILE A 121 14.50 -9.91 -5.71
N ARG A 122 14.29 -9.90 -7.02
CA ARG A 122 15.36 -10.00 -8.00
C ARG A 122 16.26 -8.76 -8.04
N ASP A 123 15.65 -7.56 -8.04
CA ASP A 123 16.37 -6.32 -8.36
C ASP A 123 16.97 -5.65 -7.12
N ILE A 124 16.31 -5.79 -5.95
CA ILE A 124 16.70 -5.11 -4.69
C ILE A 124 17.36 -6.05 -3.72
N ILE A 125 16.85 -7.25 -3.55
CA ILE A 125 17.42 -8.21 -2.58
C ILE A 125 18.52 -9.03 -3.23
N GLY A 126 18.26 -9.62 -4.39
CA GLY A 126 19.24 -10.37 -5.21
C GLY A 126 19.69 -11.72 -4.63
N GLU A 127 19.11 -12.13 -3.49
CA GLU A 127 19.50 -13.35 -2.77
C GLU A 127 18.26 -14.14 -2.37
N LYS A 128 18.47 -15.39 -1.98
CA LYS A 128 17.40 -16.27 -1.46
C LYS A 128 16.83 -15.67 -0.18
N THR A 129 15.52 -15.39 -0.17
CA THR A 129 14.84 -14.54 0.81
C THR A 129 13.75 -15.32 1.54
N ASP A 130 13.73 -15.22 2.87
CA ASP A 130 12.60 -15.65 3.67
C ASP A 130 11.51 -14.56 3.65
N ILE A 131 10.24 -14.97 3.65
CA ILE A 131 9.11 -14.04 3.50
C ILE A 131 8.13 -14.22 4.66
N VAL A 132 7.71 -13.11 5.24
CA VAL A 132 6.57 -13.03 6.16
C VAL A 132 5.50 -12.17 5.53
N ALA A 133 4.27 -12.68 5.43
CA ALA A 133 3.15 -11.95 4.85
C ALA A 133 1.89 -12.05 5.73
N THR A 134 1.11 -10.95 5.77
CA THR A 134 -0.11 -10.87 6.57
C THR A 134 -1.35 -10.70 5.69
N GLY A 135 -2.49 -11.17 6.20
CA GLY A 135 -3.83 -10.89 5.67
C GLY A 135 -4.04 -11.25 4.21
N ALA A 136 -4.54 -10.29 3.43
CA ALA A 136 -4.83 -10.45 2.00
C ALA A 136 -3.57 -10.62 1.14
N SER A 137 -2.41 -10.12 1.60
CA SER A 137 -1.14 -10.23 0.88
C SER A 137 -0.66 -11.67 0.72
N VAL A 138 -1.10 -12.57 1.59
CA VAL A 138 -0.82 -14.00 1.51
C VAL A 138 -1.19 -14.60 0.14
N SER A 139 -2.25 -14.11 -0.49
CA SER A 139 -2.75 -14.64 -1.76
C SER A 139 -1.75 -14.45 -2.91
N PHE A 140 -1.19 -13.25 -3.07
CA PHE A 140 -0.24 -12.99 -4.14
C PHE A 140 1.18 -13.47 -3.78
N VAL A 141 1.55 -13.48 -2.50
CA VAL A 141 2.82 -14.07 -2.04
C VAL A 141 2.86 -15.55 -2.39
N THR A 142 1.80 -16.29 -2.08
CA THR A 142 1.71 -17.72 -2.42
C THR A 142 1.80 -17.97 -3.93
N ALA A 143 1.17 -17.08 -4.72
CA ALA A 143 1.25 -17.16 -6.18
C ALA A 143 2.65 -16.81 -6.71
N ALA A 144 3.34 -15.82 -6.13
CA ALA A 144 4.70 -15.46 -6.50
C ALA A 144 5.70 -16.60 -6.24
N CYS A 145 5.52 -17.34 -5.13
CA CYS A 145 6.37 -18.45 -4.78
C CYS A 145 6.43 -19.56 -5.85
N GLN A 146 5.37 -19.71 -6.64
CA GLN A 146 5.36 -20.65 -7.74
C GLN A 146 6.27 -20.20 -8.92
N ASN A 147 6.44 -18.88 -9.06
CA ASN A 147 7.23 -18.30 -10.17
C ASN A 147 8.72 -18.21 -9.86
N ILE A 148 9.08 -18.01 -8.57
CA ILE A 148 10.46 -17.76 -8.13
C ILE A 148 10.86 -18.67 -6.96
N ALA A 149 10.44 -19.93 -7.00
CA ALA A 149 10.69 -20.90 -5.91
C ALA A 149 12.18 -21.00 -5.53
N ASP A 150 13.08 -20.86 -6.49
CA ASP A 150 14.53 -20.93 -6.24
C ASP A 150 15.07 -19.74 -5.45
N GLN A 151 14.38 -18.60 -5.48
CA GLN A 151 14.76 -17.36 -4.78
C GLN A 151 14.04 -17.21 -3.43
N ILE A 152 13.14 -18.10 -3.09
CA ILE A 152 12.40 -18.06 -1.82
C ILE A 152 12.89 -19.18 -0.90
N GLY A 153 13.16 -18.80 0.35
CA GLY A 153 13.48 -19.70 1.43
C GLY A 153 12.23 -20.20 2.15
N HIS A 154 12.06 -19.76 3.38
CA HIS A 154 10.88 -20.07 4.20
C HIS A 154 9.80 -19.02 3.99
N ILE A 155 8.53 -19.44 4.17
CA ILE A 155 7.39 -18.55 4.09
C ILE A 155 6.59 -18.69 5.37
N ILE A 156 6.34 -17.57 6.03
CA ILE A 156 5.48 -17.47 7.21
C ILE A 156 4.25 -16.65 6.83
N LEU A 157 3.08 -17.27 6.95
CA LEU A 157 1.81 -16.66 6.61
C LEU A 157 1.02 -16.38 7.89
N ILE A 158 0.70 -15.10 8.13
CA ILE A 158 0.03 -14.63 9.34
C ILE A 158 -1.41 -14.25 8.98
N CYS A 159 -2.38 -14.86 9.63
CA CYS A 159 -3.82 -14.57 9.49
C CYS A 159 -4.28 -14.48 8.02
N PRO A 160 -4.06 -15.52 7.18
CA PRO A 160 -4.42 -15.46 5.78
C PRO A 160 -5.90 -15.21 5.60
N GLU A 161 -6.27 -14.27 4.74
CA GLU A 161 -7.67 -14.04 4.39
C GLU A 161 -8.23 -15.18 3.53
N SER A 162 -9.50 -15.52 3.78
CA SER A 162 -10.19 -16.51 2.97
C SER A 162 -10.41 -15.98 1.54
N ILE A 163 -10.23 -16.85 0.54
CA ILE A 163 -10.56 -16.57 -0.88
C ILE A 163 -12.00 -16.06 -1.03
N ARG A 164 -12.94 -16.50 -0.18
CA ARG A 164 -14.33 -16.01 -0.18
C ARG A 164 -14.44 -14.56 0.26
N THR A 165 -13.53 -14.06 1.10
CA THR A 165 -13.50 -12.65 1.53
C THR A 165 -12.97 -11.78 0.40
N LEU A 166 -11.91 -12.23 -0.27
CA LEU A 166 -11.29 -11.55 -1.43
C LEU A 166 -12.21 -11.53 -2.66
N ALA A 167 -13.05 -12.53 -2.83
CA ALA A 167 -13.99 -12.63 -3.95
C ALA A 167 -15.27 -11.80 -3.80
N LYS A 168 -15.48 -11.10 -2.69
CA LYS A 168 -16.62 -10.19 -2.53
C LYS A 168 -16.49 -9.00 -3.47
N ALA A 169 -17.27 -9.04 -4.55
CA ALA A 169 -17.43 -7.88 -5.43
C ALA A 169 -17.90 -6.66 -4.62
N PRO A 170 -17.34 -5.47 -4.87
CA PRO A 170 -17.75 -4.26 -4.18
C PRO A 170 -19.25 -4.05 -4.35
N ASN A 171 -19.97 -3.88 -3.24
CA ASN A 171 -21.40 -3.67 -3.26
C ASN A 171 -21.73 -2.27 -3.83
N HIS A 172 -23.02 -2.03 -4.13
CA HIS A 172 -23.47 -0.78 -4.73
C HIS A 172 -23.12 0.47 -3.89
N LYS A 173 -23.06 0.32 -2.55
CA LYS A 173 -22.72 1.41 -1.61
C LYS A 173 -21.23 1.75 -1.65
N SER A 174 -20.35 0.76 -1.75
CA SER A 174 -18.92 1.00 -1.87
C SER A 174 -18.53 1.61 -3.23
N LYS A 175 -19.23 1.24 -4.31
CA LYS A 175 -19.07 1.89 -5.62
C LYS A 175 -19.51 3.36 -5.59
N LEU A 176 -20.61 3.68 -4.88
CA LEU A 176 -21.09 5.04 -4.72
C LEU A 176 -20.10 5.88 -3.90
N LEU A 177 -19.58 5.34 -2.79
CA LEU A 177 -18.55 5.98 -1.98
C LEU A 177 -17.27 6.25 -2.78
N ALA A 178 -16.79 5.28 -3.53
CA ALA A 178 -15.62 5.44 -4.40
C ALA A 178 -15.85 6.52 -5.48
N SER A 179 -17.07 6.61 -6.02
CA SER A 179 -17.43 7.67 -6.97
C SER A 179 -17.45 9.06 -6.34
N ILE A 180 -17.81 9.18 -5.04
CA ILE A 180 -17.81 10.46 -4.32
C ILE A 180 -16.38 10.88 -3.95
N ILE A 181 -15.51 9.93 -3.58
CA ILE A 181 -14.12 10.21 -3.20
C ILE A 181 -13.27 10.58 -4.43
N ASN A 182 -13.58 10.00 -5.61
CA ASN A 182 -12.87 10.24 -6.87
C ASN A 182 -13.46 11.41 -7.71
N LEU A 183 -14.31 12.24 -7.13
CA LEU A 183 -14.71 13.48 -7.79
C LEU A 183 -13.51 14.46 -7.82
N PRO A 184 -13.19 15.03 -8.99
CA PRO A 184 -12.03 15.94 -9.19
C PRO A 184 -12.12 17.22 -8.35
#